data_e511c905af58dcb7a6c6c82c76ce86e2
#
_entry.id   e511c905af58dcb7a6c6c82c76ce86e2
#
_cell.length_a   1.000
_cell.length_b   1.000
_cell.length_c   1.000
_cell.angle_alpha   90.00
_cell.angle_beta   90.00
_cell.angle_gamma   90.00
#
_symmetry.space_group_name_H-M   'P 1'
#
loop_
_entity.id
_entity.type
_entity.pdbx_description
1 polymer ?
#
loop_
_entity_poly.entity_id
_entity_poly.type
_entity_poly.pdbx_seq_one_letter_code
_entity_poly.pdbx_strand_id
1 'polypeptide(L)'
;MNIEEVDTKNSIQLTGYNFLCDDIISDSIPYPLPNKTFKMALIGKSGSGKTNLLRNLSEKLGKNSIYARKFSNVFYISPSIKSMDKRPKLPSDRFYSSLKDLPEIVNRMATEENMEGRTLLIMDDITNELKTTGTMGENLKTIYQNNRHLGRHIVNEDSGAIEEAGAMSSIILSQRTNNLPRFIRSQLTHICLFDCRSTKSEMLTIFEEFFHCSKDVFNEILRRTFDNPKEKYNFLFIDLGSSRVYKNFDTEFIIPKNYI
;
A
#
# COMPACT_ATOMS: atom_id res chain seq x y z
N MET A 1 29.46 5.62 22.99
CA MET A 1 28.36 5.93 23.90
C MET A 1 27.81 4.57 24.36
N ASN A 2 27.98 4.21 25.63
CA ASN A 2 27.40 2.97 26.17
C ASN A 2 26.00 3.35 26.68
N ILE A 3 24.97 2.73 26.13
CA ILE A 3 23.60 2.83 26.64
C ILE A 3 23.45 1.68 27.64
N GLU A 4 23.14 1.98 28.89
CA GLU A 4 22.93 1.01 29.95
C GLU A 4 21.41 0.83 30.14
N GLU A 5 20.92 -0.40 30.02
CA GLU A 5 19.53 -0.73 30.31
C GLU A 5 19.39 -1.04 31.80
N VAL A 6 18.55 -0.28 32.50
CA VAL A 6 18.27 -0.46 33.92
C VAL A 6 16.85 -0.97 34.09
N ASP A 7 16.70 -2.15 34.67
CA ASP A 7 15.39 -2.69 35.03
C ASP A 7 14.77 -1.87 36.17
N THR A 8 13.63 -1.23 35.89
CA THR A 8 12.93 -0.36 36.86
C THR A 8 12.17 -1.11 37.94
N LYS A 9 12.20 -2.45 37.95
CA LYS A 9 11.46 -3.35 38.90
C LYS A 9 9.93 -3.14 38.91
N ASN A 10 9.39 -2.28 38.07
CA ASN A 10 7.96 -2.03 37.94
C ASN A 10 7.46 -2.74 36.69
N SER A 11 6.95 -3.97 36.81
CA SER A 11 6.31 -4.66 35.71
C SER A 11 4.87 -4.17 35.54
N ILE A 12 4.63 -3.35 34.50
CA ILE A 12 3.27 -3.07 34.05
C ILE A 12 2.87 -4.17 33.09
N GLN A 13 1.88 -4.98 33.47
CA GLN A 13 1.32 -5.98 32.55
C GLN A 13 0.35 -5.29 31.58
N LEU A 14 0.68 -5.33 30.30
CA LEU A 14 -0.19 -4.85 29.22
C LEU A 14 -0.93 -6.04 28.61
N THR A 15 -2.25 -5.92 28.48
CA THR A 15 -3.07 -6.90 27.78
C THR A 15 -3.20 -6.48 26.33
N GLY A 16 -2.76 -7.33 25.41
CA GLY A 16 -2.99 -7.12 23.98
C GLY A 16 -4.42 -7.46 23.60
N TYR A 17 -5.05 -6.61 22.79
CA TYR A 17 -6.35 -6.86 22.18
C TYR A 17 -6.15 -7.09 20.69
N ASN A 18 -6.75 -8.14 20.15
CA ASN A 18 -6.81 -8.37 18.71
C ASN A 18 -8.04 -7.66 18.14
N PHE A 19 -7.84 -6.85 17.13
CA PHE A 19 -8.94 -6.22 16.39
C PHE A 19 -9.19 -7.02 15.11
N LEU A 20 -10.45 -7.23 14.75
CA LEU A 20 -10.85 -7.96 13.54
C LEU A 20 -10.27 -7.39 12.25
N CYS A 21 -10.05 -6.08 12.20
CA CYS A 21 -9.40 -5.43 11.06
C CYS A 21 -7.91 -5.81 10.89
N ASP A 22 -7.28 -6.39 11.90
CA ASP A 22 -5.91 -6.89 11.87
C ASP A 22 -5.82 -8.38 11.47
N ASP A 23 -6.95 -9.03 11.24
CA ASP A 23 -7.02 -10.40 10.77
C ASP A 23 -6.44 -10.56 9.35
N ILE A 24 -6.02 -11.77 9.08
CA ILE A 24 -5.45 -12.14 7.78
C ILE A 24 -6.51 -12.03 6.69
N ILE A 25 -6.19 -11.34 5.60
CA ILE A 25 -7.04 -11.24 4.40
C ILE A 25 -7.18 -12.63 3.76
N SER A 26 -6.08 -13.35 3.62
CA SER A 26 -6.05 -14.72 3.10
C SER A 26 -4.68 -15.36 3.31
N ASP A 27 -4.64 -16.61 3.76
CA ASP A 27 -3.42 -17.41 3.90
C ASP A 27 -2.75 -17.72 2.54
N SER A 28 -3.49 -17.60 1.44
CA SER A 28 -2.95 -17.85 0.10
C SER A 28 -2.17 -16.67 -0.48
N ILE A 29 -2.07 -15.53 0.22
CA ILE A 29 -1.22 -14.42 -0.19
C ILE A 29 0.23 -14.77 0.14
N PRO A 30 1.10 -14.87 -0.88
CA PRO A 30 2.47 -15.31 -0.66
C PRO A 30 3.30 -14.22 0.03
N TYR A 31 4.11 -14.62 0.99
CA TYR A 31 5.17 -13.75 1.54
C TYR A 31 6.12 -13.30 0.40
N PRO A 32 6.60 -12.03 0.41
CA PRO A 32 6.49 -11.02 1.45
C PRO A 32 5.29 -10.05 1.27
N LEU A 33 4.35 -10.37 0.41
CA LEU A 33 3.20 -9.49 0.17
C LEU A 33 2.30 -9.37 1.42
N PRO A 34 1.72 -8.17 1.67
CA PRO A 34 0.86 -7.96 2.82
C PRO A 34 -0.39 -8.83 2.76
N ASN A 35 -0.60 -9.62 3.80
CA ASN A 35 -1.79 -10.45 4.01
C ASN A 35 -2.76 -9.88 5.06
N LYS A 36 -2.50 -8.68 5.56
CA LYS A 36 -3.36 -7.89 6.46
C LYS A 36 -3.72 -6.58 5.78
N THR A 37 -4.61 -5.80 6.36
CA THR A 37 -4.97 -4.45 5.86
C THR A 37 -3.73 -3.59 5.65
N PHE A 38 -3.56 -3.05 4.45
CA PHE A 38 -2.34 -2.37 4.01
C PHE A 38 -2.59 -1.06 3.26
N LYS A 39 -1.56 -0.23 3.21
CA LYS A 39 -1.46 0.99 2.39
C LYS A 39 -0.16 0.91 1.59
N MET A 40 -0.26 0.65 0.27
CA MET A 40 0.88 0.40 -0.61
C MET A 40 1.03 1.53 -1.62
N ALA A 41 2.25 1.98 -1.87
CA ALA A 41 2.56 2.88 -2.97
C ALA A 41 3.39 2.17 -4.05
N LEU A 42 3.02 2.36 -5.32
CA LEU A 42 3.82 1.98 -6.48
C LEU A 42 4.42 3.25 -7.08
N ILE A 43 5.74 3.42 -6.94
CA ILE A 43 6.43 4.67 -7.28
C ILE A 43 7.45 4.42 -8.40
N GLY A 44 7.41 5.25 -9.45
CA GLY A 44 8.35 5.16 -10.56
C GLY A 44 7.91 5.94 -11.78
N LYS A 45 8.82 6.19 -12.70
CA LYS A 45 8.57 6.96 -13.93
C LYS A 45 7.46 6.36 -14.79
N SER A 46 6.94 7.12 -15.73
CA SER A 46 6.07 6.59 -16.78
C SER A 46 6.80 5.46 -17.54
N GLY A 47 6.10 4.38 -17.87
CA GLY A 47 6.67 3.21 -18.55
C GLY A 47 7.54 2.30 -17.67
N SER A 48 7.69 2.54 -16.37
CA SER A 48 8.48 1.69 -15.47
C SER A 48 7.84 0.34 -15.13
N GLY A 49 6.57 0.12 -15.46
CA GLY A 49 5.87 -1.13 -15.18
C GLY A 49 4.88 -1.10 -14.02
N LYS A 50 4.64 0.06 -13.38
CA LYS A 50 3.70 0.20 -12.23
C LYS A 50 2.32 -0.37 -12.50
N THR A 51 1.69 0.06 -13.60
CA THR A 51 0.34 -0.40 -13.98
C THR A 51 0.34 -1.89 -14.30
N ASN A 52 1.41 -2.41 -14.91
CA ASN A 52 1.54 -3.85 -15.13
C ASN A 52 1.65 -4.63 -13.80
N LEU A 53 2.45 -4.14 -12.85
CA LEU A 53 2.55 -4.72 -11.50
C LEU A 53 1.19 -4.65 -10.80
N LEU A 54 0.52 -3.48 -10.80
CA LEU A 54 -0.81 -3.32 -10.22
C LEU A 54 -1.78 -4.38 -10.75
N ARG A 55 -1.81 -4.60 -12.07
CA ARG A 55 -2.70 -5.58 -12.70
C ARG A 55 -2.37 -7.00 -12.30
N ASN A 56 -1.09 -7.34 -12.17
CA ASN A 56 -0.66 -8.65 -11.66
C ASN A 56 -1.08 -8.86 -10.20
N LEU A 57 -1.09 -7.80 -9.40
CA LEU A 57 -1.53 -7.89 -8.00
C LEU A 57 -3.05 -7.97 -7.86
N SER A 58 -3.81 -7.15 -8.60
CA SER A 58 -5.24 -6.92 -8.37
C SER A 58 -6.17 -7.69 -9.31
N GLU A 59 -5.71 -8.11 -10.49
CA GLU A 59 -6.55 -8.79 -11.47
C GLU A 59 -6.20 -10.29 -11.55
N LYS A 60 -7.19 -11.09 -12.00
CA LYS A 60 -6.95 -12.48 -12.32
C LYS A 60 -6.25 -12.59 -13.69
N LEU A 61 -4.92 -12.62 -13.69
CA LEU A 61 -4.08 -12.84 -14.87
C LEU A 61 -3.58 -14.30 -14.88
N GLY A 62 -4.26 -15.16 -15.63
CA GLY A 62 -3.87 -16.57 -15.70
C GLY A 62 -4.00 -17.30 -14.36
N LYS A 63 -2.92 -18.02 -13.95
CA LYS A 63 -2.86 -18.76 -12.68
C LYS A 63 -2.48 -17.87 -11.49
N ASN A 64 -1.88 -16.71 -11.76
CA ASN A 64 -1.31 -15.83 -10.74
C ASN A 64 -2.27 -14.68 -10.40
N SER A 65 -3.22 -14.92 -9.52
CA SER A 65 -4.07 -13.88 -8.96
C SER A 65 -3.76 -13.73 -7.48
N ILE A 66 -2.99 -12.71 -7.12
CA ILE A 66 -2.57 -12.51 -5.72
C ILE A 66 -3.73 -11.98 -4.90
N TYR A 67 -4.21 -10.79 -5.23
CA TYR A 67 -5.32 -10.14 -4.53
C TYR A 67 -6.68 -10.28 -5.23
N ALA A 68 -6.72 -10.83 -6.45
CA ALA A 68 -7.97 -11.04 -7.15
C ALA A 68 -8.91 -11.94 -6.34
N ARG A 69 -10.14 -11.48 -6.09
CA ARG A 69 -11.15 -12.14 -5.26
C ARG A 69 -10.80 -12.28 -3.77
N LYS A 70 -9.82 -11.48 -3.28
CA LYS A 70 -9.49 -11.41 -1.85
C LYS A 70 -10.12 -10.22 -1.15
N PHE A 71 -10.75 -9.35 -1.93
CA PHE A 71 -11.50 -8.21 -1.45
C PHE A 71 -12.94 -8.33 -1.95
N SER A 72 -13.89 -8.14 -1.06
CA SER A 72 -15.33 -8.13 -1.37
C SER A 72 -15.66 -6.95 -2.29
N ASN A 73 -14.96 -5.84 -2.09
CA ASN A 73 -15.14 -4.63 -2.88
C ASN A 73 -13.82 -4.10 -3.45
N VAL A 74 -13.85 -3.67 -4.71
CA VAL A 74 -12.70 -3.01 -5.34
C VAL A 74 -13.17 -1.73 -6.02
N PHE A 75 -12.59 -0.60 -5.67
CA PHE A 75 -12.82 0.70 -6.31
C PHE A 75 -11.57 1.16 -7.04
N TYR A 76 -11.75 1.77 -8.20
CA TYR A 76 -10.66 2.27 -9.03
C TYR A 76 -10.89 3.74 -9.36
N ILE A 77 -9.98 4.61 -8.92
CA ILE A 77 -10.00 6.05 -9.21
C ILE A 77 -8.87 6.36 -10.18
N SER A 78 -9.21 6.88 -11.36
CA SER A 78 -8.21 7.36 -12.32
C SER A 78 -8.83 8.37 -13.29
N PRO A 79 -8.23 9.56 -13.46
CA PRO A 79 -8.65 10.51 -14.50
C PRO A 79 -8.59 9.93 -15.91
N SER A 80 -7.68 9.00 -16.15
CA SER A 80 -7.48 8.36 -17.46
C SER A 80 -8.36 7.14 -17.72
N ILE A 81 -9.28 6.81 -16.82
CA ILE A 81 -10.09 5.56 -16.90
C ILE A 81 -10.88 5.46 -18.22
N LYS A 82 -11.35 6.60 -18.77
CA LYS A 82 -12.13 6.62 -20.02
C LYS A 82 -11.28 6.35 -21.25
N SER A 83 -9.99 6.69 -21.21
CA SER A 83 -9.03 6.54 -22.32
C SER A 83 -8.16 5.27 -22.21
N MET A 84 -8.34 4.44 -21.18
CA MET A 84 -7.61 3.20 -21.04
C MET A 84 -7.99 2.20 -22.12
N ASP A 85 -7.02 1.70 -22.89
CA ASP A 85 -7.22 0.66 -23.91
C ASP A 85 -7.77 -0.64 -23.32
N LYS A 86 -7.32 -0.99 -22.11
CA LYS A 86 -7.77 -2.18 -21.37
C LYS A 86 -8.12 -1.78 -19.95
N ARG A 87 -9.41 -1.62 -19.70
CA ARG A 87 -9.90 -1.37 -18.32
C ARG A 87 -9.80 -2.62 -17.46
N PRO A 88 -9.58 -2.47 -16.14
CA PRO A 88 -9.77 -3.57 -15.18
C PRO A 88 -11.16 -4.18 -15.30
N LYS A 89 -11.27 -5.49 -15.04
CA LYS A 89 -12.56 -6.21 -15.08
C LYS A 89 -13.33 -6.00 -13.77
N LEU A 90 -13.87 -4.81 -13.58
CA LEU A 90 -14.72 -4.44 -12.45
C LEU A 90 -16.10 -3.97 -12.97
N PRO A 91 -17.15 -4.02 -12.14
CA PRO A 91 -18.43 -3.39 -12.44
C PRO A 91 -18.27 -1.90 -12.77
N SER A 92 -19.13 -1.36 -13.63
CA SER A 92 -19.00 0.03 -14.11
C SER A 92 -19.15 1.08 -13.02
N ASP A 93 -19.92 0.79 -11.98
CA ASP A 93 -20.16 1.62 -10.81
C ASP A 93 -18.99 1.64 -9.80
N ARG A 94 -17.91 0.92 -10.09
CA ARG A 94 -16.68 0.87 -9.28
C ARG A 94 -15.56 1.74 -9.82
N PHE A 95 -15.81 2.46 -10.93
CA PHE A 95 -14.84 3.33 -11.55
C PHE A 95 -15.19 4.81 -11.34
N TYR A 96 -14.20 5.54 -10.86
CA TYR A 96 -14.29 6.98 -10.60
C TYR A 96 -13.20 7.72 -11.36
N SER A 97 -13.49 8.95 -11.79
CA SER A 97 -12.56 9.75 -12.60
C SER A 97 -11.78 10.78 -11.77
N SER A 98 -12.13 10.99 -10.51
CA SER A 98 -11.53 12.03 -9.67
C SER A 98 -11.53 11.62 -8.20
N LEU A 99 -10.55 12.13 -7.43
CA LEU A 99 -10.55 12.06 -5.98
C LEU A 99 -11.72 12.82 -5.32
N LYS A 100 -12.41 13.68 -6.06
CA LYS A 100 -13.63 14.37 -5.57
C LYS A 100 -14.74 13.37 -5.23
N ASP A 101 -14.69 12.19 -5.80
CA ASP A 101 -15.67 11.12 -5.59
C ASP A 101 -15.40 10.31 -4.31
N LEU A 102 -14.29 10.56 -3.60
CA LEU A 102 -13.94 9.84 -2.36
C LEU A 102 -15.05 9.86 -1.28
N PRO A 103 -15.74 10.99 -1.02
CA PRO A 103 -16.85 10.99 -0.05
C PRO A 103 -17.96 10.03 -0.42
N GLU A 104 -18.28 9.91 -1.71
CA GLU A 104 -19.28 8.96 -2.21
C GLU A 104 -18.82 7.52 -1.93
N ILE A 105 -17.57 7.17 -2.27
CA ILE A 105 -17.02 5.83 -2.02
C ILE A 105 -17.09 5.47 -0.53
N VAL A 106 -16.66 6.39 0.36
CA VAL A 106 -16.70 6.16 1.81
C VAL A 106 -18.13 6.01 2.30
N ASN A 107 -19.06 6.82 1.81
CA ASN A 107 -20.47 6.71 2.16
C ASN A 107 -21.08 5.38 1.69
N ARG A 108 -20.81 4.95 0.47
CA ARG A 108 -21.25 3.65 -0.07
C ARG A 108 -20.77 2.50 0.80
N MET A 109 -19.49 2.49 1.18
CA MET A 109 -18.92 1.47 2.08
C MET A 109 -19.60 1.45 3.46
N ALA A 110 -20.08 2.59 3.93
CA ALA A 110 -20.71 2.70 5.24
C ALA A 110 -22.20 2.33 5.25
N THR A 111 -22.89 2.52 4.12
CA THR A 111 -24.37 2.47 4.08
C THR A 111 -24.96 1.40 3.18
N GLU A 112 -24.27 1.00 2.10
CA GLU A 112 -24.81 0.05 1.14
C GLU A 112 -24.57 -1.41 1.61
N GLU A 113 -25.62 -2.22 1.70
CA GLU A 113 -25.54 -3.63 2.13
C GLU A 113 -24.63 -4.48 1.24
N ASN A 114 -24.62 -4.20 -0.07
CA ASN A 114 -23.77 -4.91 -1.03
C ASN A 114 -22.29 -4.44 -1.02
N MET A 115 -21.91 -3.60 -0.05
CA MET A 115 -20.57 -3.06 0.14
C MET A 115 -19.92 -3.52 1.45
N GLU A 116 -20.46 -4.56 2.06
CA GLU A 116 -19.86 -5.15 3.26
C GLU A 116 -18.54 -5.86 2.95
N GLY A 117 -17.75 -6.09 3.98
CA GLY A 117 -16.46 -6.78 3.91
C GLY A 117 -15.27 -5.89 3.53
N ARG A 118 -14.20 -6.53 3.17
CA ARG A 118 -12.92 -5.83 2.88
C ARG A 118 -12.95 -5.12 1.54
N THR A 119 -12.43 -3.91 1.55
CA THR A 119 -12.35 -3.06 0.35
C THR A 119 -10.90 -2.83 -0.07
N LEU A 120 -10.64 -2.86 -1.38
CA LEU A 120 -9.41 -2.40 -2.00
C LEU A 120 -9.69 -1.11 -2.80
N LEU A 121 -9.06 -0.02 -2.39
CA LEU A 121 -9.08 1.26 -3.11
C LEU A 121 -7.81 1.42 -3.95
N ILE A 122 -7.97 1.50 -5.26
CA ILE A 122 -6.87 1.74 -6.21
C ILE A 122 -6.95 3.18 -6.71
N MET A 123 -5.84 3.91 -6.60
CA MET A 123 -5.71 5.30 -7.01
C MET A 123 -4.57 5.42 -8.02
N ASP A 124 -4.90 5.62 -9.30
CA ASP A 124 -3.93 5.68 -10.40
C ASP A 124 -3.95 7.05 -11.08
N ASP A 125 -2.75 7.62 -11.27
CA ASP A 125 -2.52 8.92 -11.95
C ASP A 125 -3.28 10.12 -11.34
N ILE A 126 -3.48 10.09 -10.00
CA ILE A 126 -4.25 11.10 -9.26
C ILE A 126 -3.37 12.16 -8.59
N THR A 127 -2.05 12.15 -8.82
CA THR A 127 -1.09 12.99 -8.08
C THR A 127 -1.35 14.48 -8.20
N ASN A 128 -1.91 14.95 -9.33
CA ASN A 128 -2.30 16.34 -9.53
C ASN A 128 -3.51 16.77 -8.68
N GLU A 129 -4.32 15.82 -8.22
CA GLU A 129 -5.48 16.05 -7.37
C GLU A 129 -5.19 15.95 -5.87
N LEU A 130 -4.02 15.44 -5.49
CA LEU A 130 -3.63 15.26 -4.09
C LEU A 130 -3.40 16.61 -3.40
N LYS A 131 -4.45 17.12 -2.77
CA LYS A 131 -4.40 18.34 -1.95
C LYS A 131 -4.41 17.97 -0.47
N THR A 132 -3.63 18.69 0.32
CA THR A 132 -3.52 18.46 1.78
C THR A 132 -4.47 19.33 2.61
N THR A 133 -5.18 20.26 1.95
CA THR A 133 -6.05 21.25 2.58
C THR A 133 -7.48 21.17 2.06
N GLY A 134 -8.42 21.67 2.84
CA GLY A 134 -9.85 21.65 2.54
C GLY A 134 -10.45 20.24 2.60
N THR A 135 -11.68 20.11 2.15
CA THR A 135 -12.46 18.84 2.20
C THR A 135 -11.73 17.65 1.57
N MET A 136 -10.97 17.88 0.49
CA MET A 136 -10.18 16.81 -0.13
C MET A 136 -9.08 16.30 0.81
N GLY A 137 -8.36 17.21 1.50
CA GLY A 137 -7.34 16.83 2.45
C GLY A 137 -7.92 16.07 3.65
N GLU A 138 -9.09 16.43 4.11
CA GLU A 138 -9.80 15.75 5.20
C GLU A 138 -10.24 14.35 4.79
N ASN A 139 -10.81 14.18 3.60
CA ASN A 139 -11.20 12.87 3.07
C ASN A 139 -10.00 11.93 2.91
N LEU A 140 -8.89 12.43 2.37
CA LEU A 140 -7.65 11.65 2.26
C LEU A 140 -7.10 11.26 3.64
N LYS A 141 -7.12 12.18 4.61
CA LYS A 141 -6.72 11.87 6.00
C LYS A 141 -7.62 10.78 6.58
N THR A 142 -8.92 10.90 6.44
CA THR A 142 -9.88 9.89 6.90
C THR A 142 -9.53 8.51 6.33
N ILE A 143 -9.31 8.41 5.03
CA ILE A 143 -8.97 7.15 4.36
C ILE A 143 -7.64 6.58 4.89
N TYR A 144 -6.60 7.41 5.01
CA TYR A 144 -5.29 6.92 5.41
C TYR A 144 -5.14 6.69 6.92
N GLN A 145 -5.86 7.41 7.76
CA GLN A 145 -5.80 7.26 9.22
C GLN A 145 -6.80 6.23 9.74
N ASN A 146 -8.01 6.22 9.19
CA ASN A 146 -9.13 5.40 9.70
C ASN A 146 -9.42 4.16 8.84
N ASN A 147 -8.53 3.80 7.92
CA ASN A 147 -8.73 2.72 6.95
C ASN A 147 -9.16 1.39 7.59
N ARG A 148 -8.76 1.10 8.81
CA ARG A 148 -9.13 -0.12 9.55
C ARG A 148 -10.58 -0.13 10.02
N HIS A 149 -11.23 1.03 10.05
CA HIS A 149 -12.59 1.22 10.56
C HIS A 149 -13.54 1.72 9.47
N LEU A 150 -13.12 1.70 8.21
CA LEU A 150 -13.95 2.05 7.07
C LEU A 150 -14.62 0.80 6.50
N GLY A 151 -15.95 0.88 6.34
CA GLY A 151 -16.76 -0.21 5.82
C GLY A 151 -17.50 -0.99 6.89
N ARG A 152 -18.42 -1.80 6.44
CA ARG A 152 -19.28 -2.66 7.28
C ARG A 152 -18.72 -4.07 7.31
N HIS A 153 -18.90 -4.75 8.45
CA HIS A 153 -18.56 -6.16 8.59
C HIS A 153 -19.57 -7.02 7.84
N ILE A 154 -19.11 -8.15 7.30
CA ILE A 154 -20.00 -9.25 6.92
C ILE A 154 -20.29 -10.03 8.20
N VAL A 155 -21.56 -10.15 8.52
CA VAL A 155 -22.05 -10.80 9.74
C VAL A 155 -22.88 -12.01 9.35
N ASN A 156 -22.64 -13.15 9.98
CA ASN A 156 -23.46 -14.33 9.84
C ASN A 156 -24.84 -14.09 10.49
N GLU A 157 -25.91 -14.18 9.72
CA GLU A 157 -27.27 -13.86 10.16
C GLU A 157 -27.77 -14.77 11.28
N ASP A 158 -27.36 -16.04 11.28
CA ASP A 158 -27.83 -17.03 12.26
C ASP A 158 -27.12 -16.93 13.61
N SER A 159 -25.79 -16.71 13.57
CA SER A 159 -24.92 -16.69 14.77
C SER A 159 -24.59 -15.30 15.29
N GLY A 160 -24.78 -14.26 14.49
CA GLY A 160 -24.29 -12.90 14.78
C GLY A 160 -22.75 -12.76 14.76
N ALA A 161 -22.03 -13.81 14.35
CA ALA A 161 -20.57 -13.77 14.29
C ALA A 161 -20.09 -12.97 13.07
N ILE A 162 -19.00 -12.21 13.24
CA ILE A 162 -18.38 -11.49 12.15
C ILE A 162 -17.53 -12.47 11.33
N GLU A 163 -17.90 -12.65 10.05
CA GLU A 163 -17.18 -13.50 9.10
C GLU A 163 -16.04 -12.75 8.40
N GLU A 164 -16.25 -11.47 8.10
CA GLU A 164 -15.24 -10.63 7.46
C GLU A 164 -15.29 -9.20 8.01
N ALA A 165 -14.13 -8.65 8.38
CA ALA A 165 -14.04 -7.29 8.87
C ALA A 165 -14.20 -6.26 7.74
N GLY A 166 -15.02 -5.24 7.95
CA GLY A 166 -15.06 -4.06 7.10
C GLY A 166 -13.81 -3.22 7.32
N ALA A 167 -12.85 -3.36 6.41
CA ALA A 167 -11.60 -2.61 6.43
C ALA A 167 -11.14 -2.29 5.01
N MET A 168 -10.41 -1.18 4.84
CA MET A 168 -9.95 -0.73 3.53
C MET A 168 -8.43 -0.84 3.40
N SER A 169 -7.97 -1.59 2.40
CA SER A 169 -6.60 -1.51 1.90
C SER A 169 -6.53 -0.53 0.73
N SER A 170 -5.36 0.06 0.49
CA SER A 170 -5.19 0.97 -0.64
C SER A 170 -3.90 0.72 -1.41
N ILE A 171 -3.95 0.95 -2.73
CA ILE A 171 -2.80 0.99 -3.63
C ILE A 171 -2.81 2.33 -4.35
N ILE A 172 -1.76 3.13 -4.19
CA ILE A 172 -1.60 4.41 -4.87
C ILE A 172 -0.43 4.36 -5.85
N LEU A 173 -0.65 4.80 -7.10
CA LEU A 173 0.41 4.92 -8.09
C LEU A 173 0.89 6.36 -8.17
N SER A 174 2.22 6.54 -8.16
CA SER A 174 2.85 7.85 -8.32
C SER A 174 4.07 7.78 -9.23
N GLN A 175 4.33 8.86 -9.94
CA GLN A 175 5.54 8.97 -10.76
C GLN A 175 6.77 9.32 -9.92
N ARG A 176 6.58 9.95 -8.76
CA ARG A 176 7.64 10.38 -7.83
C ARG A 176 7.16 10.29 -6.39
N THR A 177 8.08 10.00 -5.48
CA THR A 177 7.83 10.01 -4.03
C THR A 177 7.36 11.40 -3.57
N ASN A 178 8.02 12.45 -4.06
CA ASN A 178 7.73 13.82 -3.68
C ASN A 178 6.35 14.32 -4.17
N ASN A 179 5.73 13.66 -5.13
CA ASN A 179 4.37 13.95 -5.55
C ASN A 179 3.31 13.45 -4.54
N LEU A 180 3.69 12.52 -3.67
CA LEU A 180 2.82 12.08 -2.57
C LEU A 180 2.99 13.03 -1.38
N PRO A 181 1.90 13.60 -0.83
CA PRO A 181 1.97 14.39 0.39
C PRO A 181 2.63 13.63 1.55
N ARG A 182 3.37 14.34 2.39
CA ARG A 182 4.10 13.73 3.52
C ARG A 182 3.18 12.93 4.44
N PHE A 183 1.95 13.40 4.67
CA PHE A 183 1.02 12.67 5.52
C PHE A 183 0.61 11.31 4.94
N ILE A 184 0.53 11.18 3.59
CA ILE A 184 0.31 9.88 2.93
C ILE A 184 1.54 9.01 3.09
N ARG A 185 2.74 9.54 2.77
CA ARG A 185 3.99 8.79 2.87
C ARG A 185 4.22 8.21 4.26
N SER A 186 3.93 9.00 5.32
CA SER A 186 4.06 8.56 6.71
C SER A 186 3.05 7.48 7.15
N GLN A 187 2.00 7.26 6.36
CA GLN A 187 0.96 6.26 6.63
C GLN A 187 1.12 5.00 5.77
N LEU A 188 2.05 4.98 4.84
CA LEU A 188 2.32 3.79 4.02
C LEU A 188 2.80 2.64 4.90
N THR A 189 2.40 1.44 4.53
CA THR A 189 2.89 0.20 5.12
C THR A 189 3.88 -0.50 4.20
N HIS A 190 3.72 -0.34 2.89
CA HIS A 190 4.55 -0.99 1.87
C HIS A 190 4.81 -0.06 0.69
N ILE A 191 5.96 -0.24 0.04
CA ILE A 191 6.33 0.51 -1.15
C ILE A 191 6.90 -0.45 -2.20
N CYS A 192 6.43 -0.33 -3.46
CA CYS A 192 7.11 -0.86 -4.63
C CYS A 192 7.79 0.31 -5.35
N LEU A 193 9.11 0.41 -5.24
CA LEU A 193 9.91 1.49 -5.79
C LEU A 193 10.60 1.00 -7.06
N PHE A 194 10.18 1.52 -8.22
CA PHE A 194 10.87 1.34 -9.49
C PHE A 194 12.04 2.32 -9.62
N ASP A 195 12.91 2.14 -10.62
CA ASP A 195 14.06 3.01 -10.78
C ASP A 195 13.67 4.49 -10.89
N CYS A 196 14.00 5.24 -9.85
CA CYS A 196 13.70 6.67 -9.72
C CYS A 196 14.98 7.52 -9.52
N ARG A 197 16.17 6.97 -9.79
CA ARG A 197 17.50 7.60 -9.59
C ARG A 197 17.75 8.86 -10.43
N SER A 198 16.69 9.53 -10.90
CA SER A 198 16.80 10.67 -11.82
C SER A 198 17.14 11.99 -11.15
N THR A 199 16.86 12.16 -9.87
CA THR A 199 17.13 13.40 -9.13
C THR A 199 17.66 13.15 -7.73
N LYS A 200 18.61 14.00 -7.29
CA LYS A 200 19.20 13.90 -5.94
C LYS A 200 18.15 14.10 -4.83
N SER A 201 17.21 15.01 -5.03
CA SER A 201 16.18 15.28 -4.00
C SER A 201 15.23 14.11 -3.81
N GLU A 202 14.86 13.40 -4.90
CA GLU A 202 14.04 12.20 -4.83
C GLU A 202 14.75 11.10 -4.05
N MET A 203 16.04 10.87 -4.38
CA MET A 203 16.87 9.87 -3.71
C MET A 203 17.06 10.17 -2.23
N LEU A 204 17.22 11.44 -1.87
CA LEU A 204 17.35 11.86 -0.47
C LEU A 204 16.06 11.58 0.31
N THR A 205 14.91 11.96 -0.24
CA THR A 205 13.61 11.69 0.39
C THR A 205 13.38 10.19 0.60
N ILE A 206 13.70 9.37 -0.41
CA ILE A 206 13.55 7.91 -0.32
C ILE A 206 14.46 7.34 0.77
N PHE A 207 15.71 7.77 0.81
CA PHE A 207 16.67 7.33 1.81
C PHE A 207 16.24 7.72 3.23
N GLU A 208 15.92 9.00 3.44
CA GLU A 208 15.58 9.52 4.77
C GLU A 208 14.25 9.02 5.33
N GLU A 209 13.25 8.77 4.45
CA GLU A 209 11.91 8.39 4.91
C GLU A 209 11.69 6.88 4.97
N PHE A 210 12.42 6.07 4.17
CA PHE A 210 12.09 4.65 3.99
C PHE A 210 13.23 3.68 4.28
N PHE A 211 14.48 4.18 4.48
CA PHE A 211 15.62 3.30 4.75
C PHE A 211 16.27 3.63 6.08
N HIS A 212 16.45 2.60 6.89
CA HIS A 212 17.15 2.67 8.19
C HIS A 212 18.50 1.98 8.08
N CYS A 213 19.39 2.45 7.18
CA CYS A 213 20.72 1.90 6.98
C CYS A 213 21.71 2.98 6.55
N SER A 214 23.00 2.65 6.47
CA SER A 214 23.99 3.59 5.96
C SER A 214 23.77 3.90 4.47
N LYS A 215 24.22 5.07 4.04
CA LYS A 215 24.08 5.51 2.64
C LYS A 215 24.80 4.57 1.65
N ASP A 216 25.89 3.95 2.07
CA ASP A 216 26.64 3.01 1.23
C ASP A 216 25.84 1.73 0.99
N VAL A 217 25.19 1.20 2.04
CA VAL A 217 24.29 0.05 1.93
C VAL A 217 23.09 0.38 1.04
N PHE A 218 22.49 1.55 1.20
CA PHE A 218 21.40 2.01 0.35
C PHE A 218 21.84 2.06 -1.13
N ASN A 219 22.98 2.67 -1.44
CA ASN A 219 23.49 2.73 -2.81
C ASN A 219 23.77 1.35 -3.39
N GLU A 220 24.29 0.42 -2.59
CA GLU A 220 24.56 -0.95 -3.02
C GLU A 220 23.26 -1.72 -3.32
N ILE A 221 22.22 -1.55 -2.50
CA ILE A 221 20.89 -2.12 -2.77
C ILE A 221 20.34 -1.62 -4.11
N LEU A 222 20.43 -0.31 -4.36
CA LEU A 222 19.98 0.28 -5.62
C LEU A 222 20.77 -0.28 -6.82
N ARG A 223 22.08 -0.37 -6.68
CA ARG A 223 22.96 -0.92 -7.72
C ARG A 223 22.59 -2.36 -8.06
N ARG A 224 22.44 -3.22 -7.07
CA ARG A 224 22.06 -4.63 -7.26
C ARG A 224 20.66 -4.79 -7.88
N THR A 225 19.78 -3.85 -7.60
CA THR A 225 18.40 -3.91 -8.11
C THR A 225 18.30 -3.40 -9.54
N PHE A 226 18.97 -2.29 -9.88
CA PHE A 226 18.67 -1.55 -11.10
C PHE A 226 19.77 -1.51 -12.15
N ASP A 227 21.03 -1.89 -11.84
CA ASP A 227 22.14 -1.74 -12.80
C ASP A 227 22.26 -2.92 -13.79
N ASN A 228 21.44 -3.94 -13.65
CA ASN A 228 21.42 -5.01 -14.64
C ASN A 228 20.60 -4.62 -15.89
N PRO A 229 21.22 -4.35 -17.05
CA PRO A 229 20.50 -3.87 -18.24
C PRO A 229 19.54 -4.92 -18.85
N LYS A 230 19.70 -6.19 -18.47
CA LYS A 230 18.82 -7.29 -18.92
C LYS A 230 17.51 -7.35 -18.15
N GLU A 231 17.42 -6.67 -17.01
CA GLU A 231 16.28 -6.72 -16.07
C GLU A 231 15.58 -5.35 -16.01
N LYS A 232 14.75 -5.06 -17.02
CA LYS A 232 14.19 -3.70 -17.23
C LYS A 232 13.10 -3.28 -16.25
N TYR A 233 12.42 -4.19 -15.57
CA TYR A 233 11.21 -3.90 -14.78
C TYR A 233 11.37 -4.28 -13.31
N ASN A 234 12.61 -4.33 -12.82
CA ASN A 234 12.86 -4.54 -11.41
C ASN A 234 12.32 -3.38 -10.56
N PHE A 235 11.94 -3.72 -9.35
CA PHE A 235 11.57 -2.78 -8.31
C PHE A 235 12.11 -3.26 -6.96
N LEU A 236 12.23 -2.32 -6.03
CA LEU A 236 12.40 -2.64 -4.62
C LEU A 236 11.03 -2.73 -3.98
N PHE A 237 10.77 -3.81 -3.28
CA PHE A 237 9.64 -3.92 -2.38
C PHE A 237 10.14 -3.67 -0.96
N ILE A 238 9.52 -2.73 -0.26
CA ILE A 238 9.90 -2.29 1.08
C ILE A 238 8.70 -2.52 1.99
N ASP A 239 8.87 -3.37 2.98
CA ASP A 239 7.96 -3.50 4.11
C ASP A 239 8.41 -2.53 5.20
N LEU A 240 7.66 -1.44 5.36
CA LEU A 240 7.98 -0.38 6.31
C LEU A 240 7.74 -0.78 7.77
N GLY A 241 6.87 -1.76 8.00
CA GLY A 241 6.58 -2.26 9.34
C GLY A 241 7.72 -3.12 9.91
N SER A 242 8.32 -3.96 9.08
CA SER A 242 9.45 -4.82 9.47
C SER A 242 10.82 -4.27 9.06
N SER A 243 10.86 -3.14 8.33
CA SER A 243 12.07 -2.55 7.74
C SER A 243 12.83 -3.52 6.81
N ARG A 244 12.13 -4.46 6.18
CA ARG A 244 12.70 -5.42 5.23
C ARG A 244 12.61 -4.91 3.81
N VAL A 245 13.64 -5.22 3.04
CA VAL A 245 13.78 -4.77 1.64
C VAL A 245 14.02 -5.96 0.73
N TYR A 246 13.28 -6.01 -0.38
CA TYR A 246 13.37 -7.10 -1.35
C TYR A 246 13.58 -6.53 -2.76
N LYS A 247 14.36 -7.25 -3.58
CA LYS A 247 14.32 -7.07 -5.02
C LYS A 247 13.13 -7.85 -5.53
N ASN A 248 12.22 -7.16 -6.22
CA ASN A 248 10.91 -7.71 -6.59
C ASN A 248 10.15 -8.24 -5.35
N PHE A 249 9.73 -9.49 -5.33
CA PHE A 249 9.12 -10.15 -4.17
C PHE A 249 9.87 -11.42 -3.74
N ASP A 250 11.00 -11.72 -4.38
CA ASP A 250 11.64 -13.04 -4.30
C ASP A 250 13.05 -13.02 -3.67
N THR A 251 13.72 -11.86 -3.64
CA THR A 251 15.09 -11.77 -3.15
C THR A 251 15.20 -10.75 -2.01
N GLU A 252 15.35 -11.19 -0.78
CA GLU A 252 15.52 -10.33 0.40
C GLU A 252 16.96 -9.82 0.51
N PHE A 253 17.12 -8.52 0.79
CA PHE A 253 18.40 -7.93 1.15
C PHE A 253 18.60 -8.01 2.67
N ILE A 254 19.49 -8.88 3.11
CA ILE A 254 19.87 -8.98 4.53
C ILE A 254 20.87 -7.86 4.86
N ILE A 255 20.44 -6.89 5.64
CA ILE A 255 21.30 -5.78 6.09
C ILE A 255 21.93 -6.16 7.42
N PRO A 256 23.27 -6.28 7.51
CA PRO A 256 23.94 -6.61 8.76
C PRO A 256 23.70 -5.54 9.83
N LYS A 257 23.53 -5.94 11.10
CA LYS A 257 23.20 -5.04 12.23
C LYS A 257 24.18 -3.88 12.44
N ASN A 258 25.44 -4.03 12.05
CA ASN A 258 26.45 -2.98 12.16
C ASN A 258 26.30 -1.85 11.12
N TYR A 259 25.31 -1.94 10.21
CA TYR A 259 24.99 -0.93 9.18
C TYR A 259 23.58 -0.34 9.31
N ILE A 260 22.88 -0.69 10.37
CA ILE A 260 21.55 -0.16 10.73
C ILE A 260 21.72 1.01 11.70
#